data_563e543c22fd591b864d267ba1504927
#
_entry.id   563e543c22fd591b864d267ba1504927
#
_cell.length_a   1.000
_cell.length_b   1.000
_cell.length_c   1.000
_cell.angle_alpha   90.00
_cell.angle_beta   90.00
_cell.angle_gamma   90.00
#
_symmetry.space_group_name_H-M   'P 1'
#
loop_
_entity.id
_entity.type
_entity.pdbx_description
1 polymer ?
#
loop_
_entity_poly.entity_id
_entity_poly.type
_entity_poly.pdbx_seq_one_letter_code
_entity_poly.pdbx_strand_id
1 'polypeptide(L)' 'MTAAERLRFAWELLDGLRRAGLQIYCIGCGVLHIETTSGAPPMLSREGWLALERLRPELRAWLDAEGRVC' A
#
# COMPACT_ATOMS: atom_id res chain seq x y z
N MET A 1 -11.79 3.11 15.21
CA MET A 1 -10.38 2.75 15.00
C MET A 1 -9.51 3.98 15.22
N THR A 2 -8.50 3.86 16.06
CA THR A 2 -7.59 4.98 16.35
C THR A 2 -6.60 5.21 15.20
N ALA A 3 -5.93 6.35 15.19
CA ALA A 3 -4.90 6.65 14.20
C ALA A 3 -3.75 5.63 14.26
N ALA A 4 -3.35 5.22 15.47
CA ALA A 4 -2.30 4.22 15.65
C ALA A 4 -2.71 2.86 15.10
N GLU A 5 -3.95 2.47 15.30
CA GLU A 5 -4.47 1.23 14.74
C GLU A 5 -4.52 1.27 13.21
N ARG A 6 -4.92 2.40 12.63
CA ARG A 6 -4.93 2.57 11.17
C ARG A 6 -3.52 2.46 10.59
N LEU A 7 -2.53 3.08 11.23
CA LEU A 7 -1.13 2.95 10.80
C LEU A 7 -0.65 1.52 10.86
N ARG A 8 -1.01 0.81 11.93
CA ARG A 8 -0.64 -0.59 12.09
C ARG A 8 -1.27 -1.48 11.01
N PHE A 9 -2.56 -1.29 10.75
CA PHE A 9 -3.24 -2.06 9.71
C PHE A 9 -2.67 -1.76 8.32
N ALA A 10 -2.33 -0.50 8.06
CA ALA A 10 -1.67 -0.14 6.80
C ALA A 10 -0.33 -0.84 6.65
N TRP A 11 0.46 -0.92 7.71
CA TRP A 11 1.72 -1.65 7.71
C TRP A 11 1.52 -3.14 7.44
N GLU A 12 0.55 -3.75 8.11
CA GLU A 12 0.24 -5.16 7.90
C GLU A 12 -0.21 -5.44 6.47
N LEU A 13 -1.01 -4.55 5.90
CA LEU A 13 -1.45 -4.66 4.52
C LEU A 13 -0.26 -4.55 3.56
N LEU A 14 0.60 -3.57 3.77
CA LEU A 14 1.79 -3.36 2.95
C LEU A 14 2.73 -4.57 3.01
N ASP A 15 2.98 -5.07 4.20
CA ASP A 15 3.84 -6.24 4.42
C ASP A 15 3.24 -7.49 3.75
N GLY A 16 1.94 -7.71 3.90
CA GLY A 16 1.25 -8.83 3.28
C GLY A 16 1.31 -8.78 1.76
N LEU A 17 1.13 -7.61 1.18
CA LEU A 17 1.21 -7.45 -0.27
C LEU A 17 2.62 -7.70 -0.78
N ARG A 18 3.64 -7.21 -0.08
CA ARG A 18 5.04 -7.45 -0.44
C ARG A 18 5.39 -8.93 -0.38
N ARG A 19 4.90 -9.65 0.63
CA ARG A 19 5.09 -11.10 0.73
C ARG A 19 4.42 -11.87 -0.38
N ALA A 20 3.34 -11.33 -0.91
CA ALA A 20 2.64 -11.93 -2.05
C ALA A 20 3.29 -11.59 -3.40
N GLY A 21 4.42 -10.88 -3.40
CA GLY A 21 5.11 -10.51 -4.62
C GLY A 21 4.62 -9.22 -5.27
N LEU A 22 3.92 -8.39 -4.51
CA LEU A 22 3.43 -7.12 -5.00
C LEU A 22 4.33 -5.98 -4.50
N GLN A 23 4.52 -4.98 -5.33
CA GLN A 23 5.24 -3.77 -4.97
C GLN A 23 4.28 -2.60 -4.97
N ILE A 24 4.37 -1.77 -3.93
CA ILE A 24 3.56 -0.57 -3.80
C ILE A 24 4.50 0.62 -3.72
N TYR A 25 4.22 1.63 -4.52
CA TYR A 25 4.99 2.88 -4.48
C TYR A 25 4.11 4.06 -4.88
N CYS A 26 4.55 5.25 -4.49
CA CYS A 26 3.89 6.49 -4.89
C CYS A 26 4.45 6.98 -6.21
N ILE A 27 3.57 7.46 -7.09
CA ILE A 27 3.97 8.09 -8.33
C ILE A 27 3.32 9.48 -8.42
N GLY A 28 4.10 10.46 -8.85
CA GLY A 28 3.60 11.81 -9.12
C GLY A 28 2.88 12.43 -7.93
N CYS A 29 1.65 12.80 -8.10
CA CYS A 29 0.85 13.57 -7.14
C CYS A 29 0.30 12.74 -5.96
N GLY A 30 1.05 11.76 -5.49
CA GLY A 30 0.61 10.95 -4.35
C GLY A 30 -0.30 9.79 -4.73
N VAL A 31 -0.32 9.42 -5.99
CA VAL A 31 -1.07 8.26 -6.46
C VAL A 31 -0.32 6.99 -6.09
N LEU A 32 -1.00 6.07 -5.42
CA LEU A 32 -0.41 4.77 -5.12
C LEU A 32 -0.48 3.88 -6.34
N HIS A 33 0.65 3.28 -6.66
CA HIS A 33 0.75 2.34 -7.78
C HIS A 33 1.13 0.96 -7.25
N ILE A 34 0.48 -0.06 -7.76
CA ILE A 34 0.74 -1.44 -7.38
C ILE A 34 1.09 -2.23 -8.63
N GLU A 35 2.19 -2.96 -8.56
CA GLU A 35 2.55 -3.88 -9.64
C GLU A 35 3.11 -5.17 -9.06
N THR A 36 3.10 -6.21 -9.85
CA THR A 36 3.69 -7.50 -9.48
C THR A 36 5.15 -7.54 -9.88
N THR A 37 5.93 -8.34 -9.18
CA THR A 37 7.34 -8.54 -9.53
C THR A 37 7.51 -9.23 -10.88
N SER A 38 6.50 -9.97 -11.33
CA SER A 38 6.51 -10.66 -12.63
C SER A 38 6.05 -9.78 -13.78
N GLY A 39 5.53 -8.58 -13.50
CA GLY A 39 4.97 -7.71 -14.51
C GLY A 39 3.52 -8.03 -14.89
N ALA A 40 2.94 -9.08 -14.34
CA ALA A 40 1.52 -9.41 -14.56
C ALA A 40 0.63 -8.41 -13.82
N PRO A 41 -0.63 -8.22 -14.27
CA PRO A 41 -1.56 -7.34 -13.54
C PRO A 41 -1.77 -7.82 -12.10
N PRO A 42 -1.80 -6.92 -11.12
CA PRO A 42 -2.02 -7.32 -9.74
C PRO A 42 -3.44 -7.85 -9.54
N MET A 43 -3.53 -9.00 -8.87
CA MET A 43 -4.81 -9.64 -8.58
C MET A 43 -5.12 -9.49 -7.10
N LEU A 44 -5.98 -8.53 -6.78
CA LEU A 44 -6.43 -8.30 -5.42
C LEU A 44 -7.93 -8.55 -5.33
N SER A 45 -8.36 -9.02 -4.16
CA SER A 45 -9.78 -9.13 -3.86
C SER A 45 -10.39 -7.75 -3.77
N ARG A 46 -11.72 -7.69 -3.84
CA ARG A 46 -12.43 -6.42 -3.66
C ARG A 46 -12.12 -5.80 -2.31
N GLU A 47 -12.06 -6.62 -1.27
CA GLU A 47 -11.71 -6.16 0.08
C GLU A 47 -10.30 -5.58 0.13
N GLY A 48 -9.37 -6.18 -0.60
CA GLY A 48 -8.00 -5.68 -0.68
C GLY A 48 -7.94 -4.30 -1.32
N TRP A 49 -8.64 -4.10 -2.42
CA TRP A 49 -8.72 -2.80 -3.07
C TRP A 49 -9.37 -1.74 -2.18
N LEU A 50 -10.46 -2.10 -1.47
CA LEU A 50 -11.13 -1.19 -0.55
C LEU A 50 -10.23 -0.82 0.63
N ALA A 51 -9.47 -1.77 1.15
CA ALA A 51 -8.54 -1.51 2.23
C ALA A 51 -7.44 -0.54 1.80
N LEU A 52 -6.91 -0.71 0.59
CA LEU A 52 -5.92 0.22 0.03
C LEU A 52 -6.47 1.63 -0.07
N GLU A 53 -7.70 1.77 -0.53
CA GLU A 53 -8.35 3.08 -0.62
C GLU A 53 -8.52 3.73 0.74
N ARG A 54 -9.02 2.97 1.72
CA ARG A 54 -9.29 3.48 3.07
C ARG A 54 -8.02 3.87 3.81
N LEU A 55 -6.95 3.14 3.58
CA LEU A 55 -5.68 3.34 4.30
C LEU A 55 -4.65 4.10 3.46
N ARG A 56 -5.07 4.73 2.38
CA ARG A 56 -4.17 5.47 1.50
C ARG A 56 -3.28 6.47 2.23
N PRO A 57 -3.79 7.36 3.11
CA PRO A 57 -2.93 8.30 3.81
C PRO A 57 -1.89 7.61 4.68
N GLU A 58 -2.26 6.54 5.34
CA GLU A 58 -1.35 5.80 6.22
C GLU A 58 -0.31 5.03 5.40
N LEU A 59 -0.70 4.48 4.26
CA LEU A 59 0.25 3.81 3.36
C LEU A 59 1.27 4.81 2.81
N ARG A 60 0.83 6.01 2.44
CA ARG A 60 1.75 7.07 2.01
C ARG A 60 2.72 7.44 3.11
N ALA A 61 2.24 7.55 4.35
CA ALA A 61 3.10 7.85 5.49
C ALA A 61 4.20 6.80 5.67
N TRP A 62 3.86 5.52 5.55
CA TRP A 62 4.84 4.44 5.63
C TRP A 62 5.84 4.46 4.49
N LEU A 63 5.38 4.73 3.27
CA LEU A 63 6.27 4.81 2.11
C LEU A 63 7.21 6.00 2.22
N ASP A 64 6.74 7.15 2.72
CA ASP A 64 7.58 8.31 2.97
C ASP A 64 8.64 8.01 4.03
N ALA A 65 8.27 7.27 5.08
CA ALA A 65 9.20 6.86 6.12
C ALA A 65 10.29 5.93 5.58
N GLU A 66 10.02 5.22 4.51
CA GLU A 66 11.01 4.37 3.83
C GLU A 66 11.87 5.15 2.84
N GLY A 67 11.69 6.45 2.74
CA GLY A 67 12.42 7.29 1.81
C GLY A 67 11.85 7.31 0.38
N ARG A 68 10.65 6.79 0.20
CA ARG A 68 9.96 6.80 -1.10
C ARG A 68 9.07 8.02 -1.17
N VAL A 69 9.62 9.10 -1.69
CA VAL A 69 8.92 10.39 -1.75
C VAL A 69 7.85 10.36 -2.83
N CYS A 70 6.68 10.84 -2.48
CA CYS A 70 5.59 11.02 -3.45
C CYS A 70 5.72 12.35 -4.19
#